data_de1c49a3fc9e3806dd7742acc50e36bd
#
_entry.id   de1c49a3fc9e3806dd7742acc50e36bd
#
_cell.length_a   1.000
_cell.length_b   1.000
_cell.length_c   1.000
_cell.angle_alpha   90.00
_cell.angle_beta   90.00
_cell.angle_gamma   90.00
#
_symmetry.space_group_name_H-M   'P 1'
#
loop_
_entity.id
_entity.type
_entity.pdbx_description
1 polymer ?
#
loop_
_entity_poly.entity_id
_entity_poly.type
_entity_poly.pdbx_seq_one_letter_code
_entity_poly.pdbx_strand_id
1 'polypeptide(L)'
;MKRLIAGLAATTLIIAAASPALAALKVGDKAPDFTAPAALAGKDFNFTLSKALKKGPVVLYFFPAAYTSGCTAEAHEFAEATPEFEKLGATVIGVTAGNTDKIKAFSSEHCRDKFAVAAAPEGLVKTYDVGFTAAGVPMPGGWSNRTSYVIAPNGKILMAYTDGNFQGHVTKTMDAVKAYKGAK
;
A
#
# COMPACT_ATOMS: atom_id res chain seq x y z
N MET A 1 47.94 -8.84 59.81
CA MET A 1 47.73 -9.44 58.48
C MET A 1 46.30 -9.15 58.08
N LYS A 2 46.08 -8.04 57.28
CA LYS A 2 44.76 -7.65 56.81
C LYS A 2 44.65 -8.02 55.32
N ARG A 3 43.77 -8.94 54.98
CA ARG A 3 43.47 -9.36 53.59
C ARG A 3 42.41 -8.43 53.04
N LEU A 4 42.72 -7.63 52.03
CA LEU A 4 41.80 -6.88 51.22
C LEU A 4 41.22 -7.84 50.17
N ILE A 5 39.91 -8.01 50.19
CA ILE A 5 39.15 -8.69 49.14
C ILE A 5 38.66 -7.61 48.17
N ALA A 6 39.22 -7.58 46.96
CA ALA A 6 38.77 -6.72 45.90
C ALA A 6 37.56 -7.38 45.19
N GLY A 7 36.38 -6.81 45.37
CA GLY A 7 35.16 -7.23 44.66
C GLY A 7 35.14 -6.71 43.22
N LEU A 8 35.17 -7.62 42.25
CA LEU A 8 35.03 -7.32 40.83
C LEU A 8 33.55 -7.19 40.51
N ALA A 9 33.08 -5.96 40.34
CA ALA A 9 31.69 -5.70 39.87
C ALA A 9 31.65 -5.90 38.35
N ALA A 10 31.04 -6.97 37.91
CA ALA A 10 30.76 -7.24 36.51
C ALA A 10 29.53 -6.42 36.07
N THR A 11 29.77 -5.35 35.33
CA THR A 11 28.70 -4.53 34.72
C THR A 11 28.19 -5.23 33.46
N THR A 12 27.04 -5.86 33.54
CA THR A 12 26.35 -6.46 32.38
C THR A 12 25.76 -5.37 31.51
N LEU A 13 26.34 -5.16 30.35
CA LEU A 13 25.85 -4.24 29.33
C LEU A 13 24.64 -4.90 28.62
N ILE A 14 23.42 -4.47 28.95
CA ILE A 14 22.20 -4.91 28.26
C ILE A 14 22.16 -4.16 26.92
N ILE A 15 22.53 -4.84 25.83
CA ILE A 15 22.32 -4.34 24.47
C ILE A 15 20.82 -4.50 24.19
N ALA A 16 20.07 -3.43 24.31
CA ALA A 16 18.70 -3.37 23.83
C ALA A 16 18.74 -3.51 22.28
N ALA A 17 18.36 -4.68 21.78
CA ALA A 17 18.13 -4.88 20.36
C ALA A 17 16.95 -3.98 19.96
N ALA A 18 17.23 -2.84 19.35
CA ALA A 18 16.23 -2.02 18.69
C ALA A 18 15.65 -2.86 17.55
N SER A 19 14.42 -3.36 17.72
CA SER A 19 13.67 -3.95 16.62
C SER A 19 13.54 -2.88 15.54
N PRO A 20 13.92 -3.14 14.27
CA PRO A 20 13.69 -2.18 13.20
C PRO A 20 12.20 -1.91 13.15
N ALA A 21 11.80 -0.66 13.35
CA ALA A 21 10.46 -0.22 13.00
C ALA A 21 10.28 -0.55 11.51
N LEU A 22 9.38 -1.48 11.21
CA LEU A 22 9.04 -1.83 9.83
C LEU A 22 8.45 -0.57 9.20
N ALA A 23 9.24 0.11 8.38
CA ALA A 23 8.77 1.23 7.56
C ALA A 23 8.15 0.65 6.30
N ALA A 24 7.12 1.31 5.74
CA ALA A 24 6.52 0.92 4.47
C ALA A 24 7.57 0.46 3.44
N LEU A 25 7.22 -0.52 2.60
CA LEU A 25 8.12 -1.05 1.57
C LEU A 25 8.74 0.09 0.76
N LYS A 26 10.03 -0.03 0.47
CA LYS A 26 10.83 1.05 -0.15
C LYS A 26 11.01 0.83 -1.65
N VAL A 27 11.38 1.90 -2.32
CA VAL A 27 11.84 1.82 -3.72
C VAL A 27 12.99 0.83 -3.84
N GLY A 28 12.88 -0.09 -4.80
CA GLY A 28 13.83 -1.18 -5.03
C GLY A 28 13.45 -2.51 -4.36
N ASP A 29 12.63 -2.50 -3.34
CA ASP A 29 12.11 -3.71 -2.71
C ASP A 29 11.23 -4.51 -3.70
N LYS A 30 11.09 -5.80 -3.45
CA LYS A 30 10.14 -6.62 -4.18
C LYS A 30 8.77 -6.56 -3.50
N ALA A 31 7.76 -6.14 -4.25
CA ALA A 31 6.38 -6.16 -3.79
C ALA A 31 5.93 -7.62 -3.55
N PRO A 32 5.43 -7.96 -2.35
CA PRO A 32 4.84 -9.28 -2.10
C PRO A 32 3.66 -9.55 -3.02
N ASP A 33 3.61 -10.75 -3.62
CA ASP A 33 2.45 -11.14 -4.42
C ASP A 33 1.25 -11.43 -3.53
N PHE A 34 0.05 -11.15 -4.05
CA PHE A 34 -1.19 -11.47 -3.35
C PHE A 34 -2.34 -11.71 -4.32
N THR A 35 -3.34 -12.43 -3.85
CA THR A 35 -4.64 -12.57 -4.49
C THR A 35 -5.71 -12.08 -3.52
N ALA A 36 -6.65 -11.28 -4.00
CA ALA A 36 -7.70 -10.66 -3.18
C ALA A 36 -9.04 -10.66 -3.91
N PRO A 37 -10.17 -10.85 -3.19
CA PRO A 37 -11.48 -10.51 -3.72
C PRO A 37 -11.52 -9.05 -4.14
N ALA A 38 -12.04 -8.79 -5.33
CA ALA A 38 -12.06 -7.45 -5.92
C ALA A 38 -13.35 -7.23 -6.71
N ALA A 39 -13.64 -5.97 -7.00
CA ALA A 39 -14.73 -5.59 -7.89
C ALA A 39 -14.28 -4.53 -8.89
N LEU A 40 -14.78 -4.63 -10.10
CA LEU A 40 -14.64 -3.64 -11.17
C LEU A 40 -16.00 -3.46 -11.83
N ALA A 41 -16.46 -2.22 -11.96
CA ALA A 41 -17.74 -1.91 -12.57
C ALA A 41 -18.90 -2.73 -11.98
N GLY A 42 -18.91 -2.87 -10.64
CA GLY A 42 -19.93 -3.66 -9.93
C GLY A 42 -19.87 -5.16 -10.13
N LYS A 43 -18.80 -5.70 -10.74
CA LYS A 43 -18.64 -7.16 -10.99
C LYS A 43 -17.50 -7.71 -10.14
N ASP A 44 -17.78 -8.76 -9.40
CA ASP A 44 -16.81 -9.43 -8.53
C ASP A 44 -15.85 -10.31 -9.34
N PHE A 45 -14.57 -10.31 -8.91
CA PHE A 45 -13.53 -11.18 -9.45
C PHE A 45 -12.39 -11.35 -8.43
N ASN A 46 -11.40 -12.20 -8.73
CA ASN A 46 -10.17 -12.29 -7.94
C ASN A 46 -9.03 -11.56 -8.64
N PHE A 47 -8.55 -10.49 -8.02
CA PHE A 47 -7.33 -9.80 -8.45
C PHE A 47 -6.09 -10.56 -7.97
N THR A 48 -5.10 -10.72 -8.85
CA THR A 48 -3.76 -11.26 -8.49
C THR A 48 -2.70 -10.30 -9.00
N LEU A 49 -1.83 -9.80 -8.11
CA LEU A 49 -0.81 -8.81 -8.47
C LEU A 49 0.14 -9.34 -9.56
N SER A 50 0.66 -10.55 -9.41
CA SER A 50 1.59 -11.14 -10.40
C SER A 50 0.96 -11.33 -11.78
N LYS A 51 -0.37 -11.56 -11.87
CA LYS A 51 -1.08 -11.60 -13.15
C LYS A 51 -1.22 -10.22 -13.77
N ALA A 52 -1.49 -9.18 -12.96
CA ALA A 52 -1.57 -7.80 -13.44
C ALA A 52 -0.19 -7.31 -13.94
N LEU A 53 0.89 -7.61 -13.23
CA LEU A 53 2.25 -7.25 -13.59
C LEU A 53 2.71 -7.83 -14.93
N LYS A 54 2.15 -8.95 -15.39
CA LYS A 54 2.41 -9.48 -16.73
C LYS A 54 1.93 -8.58 -17.86
N LYS A 55 0.96 -7.69 -17.58
CA LYS A 55 0.40 -6.75 -18.57
C LYS A 55 1.16 -5.42 -18.61
N GLY A 56 1.81 -5.04 -17.52
CA GLY A 56 2.53 -3.77 -17.39
C GLY A 56 2.76 -3.37 -15.93
N PRO A 57 3.22 -2.15 -15.66
CA PRO A 57 3.35 -1.66 -14.30
C PRO A 57 1.98 -1.57 -13.61
N VAL A 58 1.98 -1.72 -12.29
CA VAL A 58 0.77 -1.63 -11.46
C VAL A 58 0.90 -0.44 -10.51
N VAL A 59 -0.10 0.43 -10.53
CA VAL A 59 -0.35 1.44 -9.52
C VAL A 59 -1.24 0.79 -8.45
N LEU A 60 -0.64 0.46 -7.31
CA LEU A 60 -1.31 -0.14 -6.17
C LEU A 60 -1.45 0.91 -5.07
N TYR A 61 -2.67 1.31 -4.71
CA TYR A 61 -2.85 2.24 -3.60
C TYR A 61 -3.70 1.63 -2.49
N PHE A 62 -3.21 1.75 -1.26
CA PHE A 62 -3.93 1.40 -0.05
C PHE A 62 -4.67 2.64 0.48
N PHE A 63 -5.90 2.45 0.91
CA PHE A 63 -6.72 3.51 1.51
C PHE A 63 -7.51 2.99 2.71
N PRO A 64 -7.80 3.85 3.73
CA PRO A 64 -8.38 3.41 4.99
C PRO A 64 -9.70 2.66 4.86
N ALA A 65 -10.72 3.26 4.26
CA ALA A 65 -12.04 2.63 4.14
C ALA A 65 -12.87 3.21 2.99
N ALA A 66 -13.59 2.34 2.28
CA ALA A 66 -14.55 2.74 1.28
C ALA A 66 -15.64 3.67 1.87
N TYR A 67 -16.12 4.63 1.08
CA TYR A 67 -17.14 5.63 1.45
C TYR A 67 -16.75 6.65 2.54
N THR A 68 -15.48 6.75 2.93
CA THR A 68 -15.02 7.94 3.66
C THR A 68 -14.71 9.07 2.69
N SER A 69 -14.91 10.32 3.10
CA SER A 69 -14.83 11.49 2.22
C SER A 69 -13.50 11.59 1.47
N GLY A 70 -12.37 11.45 2.18
CA GLY A 70 -11.05 11.50 1.55
C GLY A 70 -10.77 10.33 0.61
N CYS A 71 -11.24 9.11 0.94
CA CYS A 71 -11.06 7.94 0.06
C CYS A 71 -11.95 8.02 -1.18
N THR A 72 -13.16 8.59 -1.06
CA THR A 72 -14.04 8.86 -2.19
C THR A 72 -13.43 9.89 -3.15
N ALA A 73 -12.87 10.99 -2.62
CA ALA A 73 -12.19 12.00 -3.42
C ALA A 73 -10.96 11.42 -4.15
N GLU A 74 -10.14 10.62 -3.46
CA GLU A 74 -8.99 9.93 -4.07
C GLU A 74 -9.42 8.98 -5.19
N ALA A 75 -10.48 8.19 -4.96
CA ALA A 75 -11.01 7.28 -5.98
C ALA A 75 -11.49 8.04 -7.23
N HIS A 76 -12.11 9.21 -7.07
CA HIS A 76 -12.48 10.07 -8.19
C HIS A 76 -11.27 10.57 -8.98
N GLU A 77 -10.21 11.05 -8.30
CA GLU A 77 -8.98 11.49 -8.97
C GLU A 77 -8.31 10.34 -9.74
N PHE A 78 -8.21 9.15 -9.15
CA PHE A 78 -7.69 7.98 -9.84
C PHE A 78 -8.57 7.59 -11.04
N ALA A 79 -9.90 7.66 -10.91
CA ALA A 79 -10.81 7.35 -12.00
C ALA A 79 -10.63 8.30 -13.21
N GLU A 80 -10.44 9.59 -12.94
CA GLU A 80 -10.16 10.60 -13.98
C GLU A 80 -8.81 10.36 -14.65
N ALA A 81 -7.79 9.91 -13.89
CA ALA A 81 -6.46 9.65 -14.40
C ALA A 81 -6.29 8.26 -15.06
N THR A 82 -7.21 7.31 -14.82
CA THR A 82 -7.09 5.93 -15.32
C THR A 82 -6.88 5.83 -16.83
N PRO A 83 -7.57 6.59 -17.70
CA PRO A 83 -7.32 6.52 -19.14
C PRO A 83 -5.87 6.86 -19.53
N GLU A 84 -5.22 7.75 -18.78
CA GLU A 84 -3.81 8.08 -19.02
C GLU A 84 -2.87 6.97 -18.52
N PHE A 85 -3.15 6.37 -17.36
CA PHE A 85 -2.43 5.18 -16.90
C PHE A 85 -2.53 4.04 -17.89
N GLU A 86 -3.71 3.78 -18.46
CA GLU A 86 -3.95 2.74 -19.47
C GLU A 86 -3.15 2.98 -20.75
N LYS A 87 -3.10 4.23 -21.27
CA LYS A 87 -2.26 4.60 -22.42
C LYS A 87 -0.78 4.31 -22.15
N LEU A 88 -0.32 4.45 -20.92
CA LEU A 88 1.01 4.10 -20.49
C LEU A 88 1.16 2.58 -20.21
N GLY A 89 0.10 1.79 -20.38
CA GLY A 89 0.07 0.35 -20.13
C GLY A 89 0.12 0.00 -18.64
N ALA A 90 -0.24 0.93 -17.76
CA ALA A 90 -0.32 0.69 -16.32
C ALA A 90 -1.75 0.29 -15.90
N THR A 91 -1.83 -0.58 -14.89
CA THR A 91 -3.09 -0.97 -14.26
C THR A 91 -3.21 -0.26 -12.91
N VAL A 92 -4.37 0.34 -12.62
CA VAL A 92 -4.68 0.93 -11.31
C VAL A 92 -5.50 -0.06 -10.50
N ILE A 93 -5.17 -0.22 -9.21
CA ILE A 93 -5.93 -1.02 -8.24
C ILE A 93 -5.91 -0.33 -6.86
N GLY A 94 -7.09 -0.11 -6.29
CA GLY A 94 -7.24 0.30 -4.89
C GLY A 94 -7.38 -0.91 -3.97
N VAL A 95 -6.84 -0.85 -2.77
CA VAL A 95 -6.94 -1.91 -1.76
C VAL A 95 -7.34 -1.31 -0.42
N THR A 96 -8.35 -1.88 0.22
CA THR A 96 -8.79 -1.44 1.55
C THR A 96 -9.09 -2.63 2.47
N ALA A 97 -8.85 -2.45 3.76
CA ALA A 97 -9.32 -3.35 4.82
C ALA A 97 -10.57 -2.80 5.54
N GLY A 98 -10.97 -1.56 5.25
CA GLY A 98 -12.15 -0.91 5.86
C GLY A 98 -13.36 -0.91 4.93
N ASN A 99 -14.54 -1.23 5.46
CA ASN A 99 -15.81 -1.29 4.72
C ASN A 99 -15.73 -2.21 3.47
N THR A 100 -15.08 -3.37 3.62
CA THR A 100 -14.82 -4.30 2.51
C THR A 100 -16.08 -4.90 1.90
N ASP A 101 -17.17 -4.95 2.63
CA ASP A 101 -18.51 -5.34 2.17
C ASP A 101 -19.09 -4.38 1.10
N LYS A 102 -18.55 -3.17 1.01
CA LYS A 102 -19.03 -2.12 0.11
C LYS A 102 -18.19 -1.93 -1.16
N ILE A 103 -17.10 -2.66 -1.34
CA ILE A 103 -16.18 -2.44 -2.48
C ILE A 103 -16.86 -2.64 -3.83
N LYS A 104 -17.86 -3.51 -3.92
CA LYS A 104 -18.61 -3.73 -5.15
C LYS A 104 -19.35 -2.50 -5.63
N ALA A 105 -20.16 -1.89 -4.76
CA ALA A 105 -20.84 -0.64 -5.06
C ALA A 105 -19.83 0.51 -5.26
N PHE A 106 -18.80 0.59 -4.40
CA PHE A 106 -17.75 1.60 -4.49
C PHE A 106 -17.02 1.58 -5.84
N SER A 107 -16.79 0.38 -6.42
CA SER A 107 -16.13 0.24 -7.72
C SER A 107 -16.90 0.91 -8.87
N SER A 108 -18.22 0.94 -8.80
CA SER A 108 -19.06 1.64 -9.79
C SER A 108 -19.27 3.10 -9.44
N GLU A 109 -19.66 3.38 -8.20
CA GLU A 109 -20.10 4.72 -7.81
C GLU A 109 -18.95 5.71 -7.72
N HIS A 110 -17.80 5.28 -7.17
CA HIS A 110 -16.69 6.17 -6.87
C HIS A 110 -15.44 5.90 -7.72
N CYS A 111 -15.18 4.64 -8.08
CA CYS A 111 -14.16 4.35 -9.10
C CYS A 111 -14.71 4.52 -10.52
N ARG A 112 -15.99 4.85 -10.67
CA ARG A 112 -16.66 5.20 -11.94
C ARG A 112 -16.42 4.14 -13.02
N ASP A 113 -16.45 2.86 -12.65
CA ASP A 113 -16.19 1.72 -13.53
C ASP A 113 -14.80 1.71 -14.21
N LYS A 114 -13.88 2.59 -13.78
CA LYS A 114 -12.58 2.78 -14.45
C LYS A 114 -11.49 1.85 -13.95
N PHE A 115 -11.46 1.52 -12.68
CA PHE A 115 -10.44 0.65 -12.08
C PHE A 115 -11.01 -0.21 -10.97
N ALA A 116 -10.31 -1.28 -10.63
CA ALA A 116 -10.75 -2.23 -9.63
C ALA A 116 -10.42 -1.80 -8.20
N VAL A 117 -11.28 -2.21 -7.26
CA VAL A 117 -11.03 -2.13 -5.81
C VAL A 117 -11.05 -3.54 -5.22
N ALA A 118 -10.08 -3.84 -4.37
CA ALA A 118 -9.94 -5.11 -3.69
C ALA A 118 -10.12 -4.99 -2.17
N ALA A 119 -10.72 -6.01 -1.57
CA ALA A 119 -10.69 -6.22 -0.13
C ALA A 119 -9.35 -6.83 0.27
N ALA A 120 -8.61 -6.16 1.16
CA ALA A 120 -7.34 -6.67 1.65
C ALA A 120 -7.55 -8.01 2.36
N PRO A 121 -6.91 -9.12 1.93
CA PRO A 121 -6.90 -10.35 2.70
C PRO A 121 -6.17 -10.14 4.03
N GLU A 122 -6.46 -11.03 4.98
CA GLU A 122 -5.81 -11.00 6.30
C GLU A 122 -4.28 -10.95 6.16
N GLY A 123 -3.65 -10.09 6.94
CA GLY A 123 -2.20 -9.92 6.96
C GLY A 123 -1.61 -9.06 5.82
N LEU A 124 -2.37 -8.75 4.75
CA LEU A 124 -1.82 -7.98 3.64
C LEU A 124 -1.36 -6.58 4.06
N VAL A 125 -2.15 -5.88 4.88
CA VAL A 125 -1.81 -4.56 5.43
C VAL A 125 -0.50 -4.60 6.20
N LYS A 126 -0.28 -5.66 6.98
CA LYS A 126 0.98 -5.90 7.71
C LYS A 126 2.13 -6.23 6.76
N THR A 127 1.89 -7.08 5.76
CA THR A 127 2.92 -7.49 4.78
C THR A 127 3.45 -6.31 3.97
N TYR A 128 2.59 -5.34 3.63
CA TYR A 128 2.98 -4.11 2.95
C TYR A 128 3.39 -2.99 3.92
N ASP A 129 3.30 -3.25 5.23
CA ASP A 129 3.60 -2.31 6.31
C ASP A 129 2.88 -0.96 6.15
N VAL A 130 1.60 -1.04 5.82
CA VAL A 130 0.73 0.11 5.60
C VAL A 130 -0.36 0.22 6.68
N GLY A 131 -0.12 -0.35 7.87
CA GLY A 131 -1.08 -0.30 8.97
C GLY A 131 -1.36 1.14 9.42
N PHE A 132 -2.64 1.48 9.57
CA PHE A 132 -3.04 2.78 10.10
C PHE A 132 -2.94 2.78 11.62
N THR A 133 -2.25 3.79 12.16
CA THR A 133 -2.17 4.02 13.60
C THR A 133 -2.71 5.42 13.93
N ALA A 134 -3.52 5.52 14.97
CA ALA A 134 -3.94 6.79 15.56
C ALA A 134 -3.20 6.96 16.89
N ALA A 135 -2.43 8.05 17.04
CA ALA A 135 -1.58 8.29 18.21
C ALA A 135 -0.65 7.11 18.56
N GLY A 136 -0.13 6.41 17.54
CA GLY A 136 0.75 5.24 17.72
C GLY A 136 0.04 3.92 18.05
N VAL A 137 -1.29 3.92 18.15
CA VAL A 137 -2.10 2.71 18.41
C VAL A 137 -2.69 2.20 17.09
N PRO A 138 -2.52 0.91 16.76
CA PRO A 138 -3.16 0.34 15.58
C PRO A 138 -4.69 0.48 15.63
N MET A 139 -5.28 0.88 14.52
CA MET A 139 -6.74 1.01 14.43
C MET A 139 -7.41 -0.37 14.47
N PRO A 140 -8.52 -0.52 15.21
CA PRO A 140 -9.35 -1.72 15.16
C PRO A 140 -9.76 -2.06 13.73
N GLY A 141 -9.83 -3.37 13.41
CA GLY A 141 -10.20 -3.82 12.05
C GLY A 141 -9.05 -3.82 11.04
N GLY A 142 -7.81 -3.47 11.46
CA GLY A 142 -6.63 -3.59 10.60
C GLY A 142 -6.61 -2.64 9.42
N TRP A 143 -7.23 -1.45 9.55
CA TRP A 143 -7.26 -0.47 8.47
C TRP A 143 -5.85 -0.09 8.02
N SER A 144 -5.71 0.19 6.73
CA SER A 144 -4.47 0.74 6.18
C SER A 144 -4.41 2.26 6.35
N ASN A 145 -3.20 2.79 6.38
CA ASN A 145 -2.96 4.19 6.07
C ASN A 145 -3.20 4.44 4.57
N ARG A 146 -2.93 5.65 4.10
CA ARG A 146 -2.97 5.98 2.68
C ARG A 146 -1.54 5.89 2.13
N THR A 147 -1.30 4.85 1.32
CA THR A 147 0.02 4.61 0.70
C THR A 147 -0.17 4.15 -0.74
N SER A 148 0.55 4.78 -1.65
CA SER A 148 0.57 4.40 -3.07
C SER A 148 1.94 3.87 -3.47
N TYR A 149 1.92 2.81 -4.27
CA TYR A 149 3.09 2.19 -4.88
C TYR A 149 2.95 2.19 -6.40
N VAL A 150 4.06 2.34 -7.10
CA VAL A 150 4.19 1.94 -8.51
C VAL A 150 5.11 0.74 -8.55
N ILE A 151 4.63 -0.35 -9.15
CA ILE A 151 5.33 -1.64 -9.18
C ILE A 151 5.62 -2.01 -10.63
N ALA A 152 6.89 -2.22 -10.96
CA ALA A 152 7.32 -2.65 -12.29
C ALA A 152 6.90 -4.11 -12.59
N PRO A 153 6.82 -4.53 -13.86
CA PRO A 153 6.50 -5.92 -14.25
C PRO A 153 7.39 -7.00 -13.61
N ASN A 154 8.63 -6.66 -13.26
CA ASN A 154 9.53 -7.57 -12.53
C ASN A 154 9.25 -7.65 -11.02
N GLY A 155 8.23 -6.95 -10.54
CA GLY A 155 7.82 -6.89 -9.14
C GLY A 155 8.60 -5.90 -8.27
N LYS A 156 9.55 -5.13 -8.81
CA LYS A 156 10.25 -4.09 -8.04
C LYS A 156 9.39 -2.85 -7.86
N ILE A 157 9.41 -2.30 -6.65
CA ILE A 157 8.77 -1.03 -6.33
C ILE A 157 9.58 0.12 -6.94
N LEU A 158 8.94 0.89 -7.81
CA LEU A 158 9.52 2.06 -8.46
C LEU A 158 9.27 3.34 -7.66
N MET A 159 8.15 3.39 -6.93
CA MET A 159 7.74 4.52 -6.11
C MET A 159 6.93 4.02 -4.93
N ALA A 160 7.15 4.62 -3.76
CA ALA A 160 6.36 4.45 -2.55
C ALA A 160 6.08 5.85 -1.97
N TYR A 161 4.82 6.15 -1.71
CA TYR A 161 4.39 7.43 -1.16
C TYR A 161 3.29 7.24 -0.15
N THR A 162 3.51 7.73 1.07
CA THR A 162 2.55 7.70 2.18
C THR A 162 2.22 9.12 2.61
N ASP A 163 0.95 9.48 2.56
CA ASP A 163 0.43 10.74 3.08
C ASP A 163 -1.05 10.54 3.46
N GLY A 164 -1.47 11.05 4.61
CA GLY A 164 -2.89 11.02 5.02
C GLY A 164 -3.79 11.87 4.12
N ASN A 165 -3.24 12.94 3.53
CA ASN A 165 -3.92 13.72 2.51
C ASN A 165 -3.91 12.96 1.17
N PHE A 166 -5.06 12.84 0.52
CA PHE A 166 -5.18 12.14 -0.76
C PHE A 166 -4.52 12.89 -1.93
N GLN A 167 -4.39 14.20 -1.82
CA GLN A 167 -3.74 15.02 -2.86
C GLN A 167 -2.29 14.59 -3.07
N GLY A 168 -1.89 14.49 -4.32
CA GLY A 168 -0.53 14.12 -4.71
C GLY A 168 -0.33 12.62 -4.98
N HIS A 169 -1.21 11.72 -4.52
CA HIS A 169 -1.09 10.29 -4.80
C HIS A 169 -1.17 9.99 -6.30
N VAL A 170 -2.14 10.58 -7.00
CA VAL A 170 -2.29 10.41 -8.45
C VAL A 170 -1.11 11.01 -9.20
N THR A 171 -0.72 12.26 -8.89
CA THR A 171 0.38 12.95 -9.59
C THR A 171 1.70 12.17 -9.44
N LYS A 172 2.06 11.79 -8.20
CA LYS A 172 3.32 11.07 -7.95
C LYS A 172 3.35 9.69 -8.61
N THR A 173 2.23 8.97 -8.61
CA THR A 173 2.14 7.67 -9.28
C THR A 173 2.22 7.82 -10.81
N MET A 174 1.57 8.85 -11.36
CA MET A 174 1.63 9.16 -12.79
C MET A 174 3.05 9.50 -13.23
N ASP A 175 3.75 10.36 -12.50
CA ASP A 175 5.13 10.74 -12.79
C ASP A 175 6.07 9.52 -12.75
N ALA A 176 5.90 8.63 -11.77
CA ALA A 176 6.70 7.40 -11.69
C ALA A 176 6.42 6.44 -12.86
N VAL A 177 5.17 6.30 -13.31
CA VAL A 177 4.82 5.49 -14.47
C VAL A 177 5.40 6.08 -15.74
N LYS A 178 5.32 7.40 -15.93
CA LYS A 178 5.91 8.13 -17.09
C LYS A 178 7.43 7.96 -17.11
N ALA A 179 8.10 8.14 -15.97
CA ALA A 179 9.56 7.96 -15.86
C ALA A 179 9.99 6.53 -16.23
N TYR A 180 9.24 5.51 -15.77
CA TYR A 180 9.53 4.12 -16.11
C TYR A 180 9.37 3.83 -17.61
N LYS A 181 8.39 4.44 -18.27
CA LYS A 181 8.17 4.29 -19.73
C LYS A 181 9.20 5.03 -20.54
N GLY A 182 9.64 6.21 -20.10
CA GLY A 182 10.70 6.96 -20.77
C GLY A 182 12.09 6.32 -20.67
N ALA A 183 12.30 5.40 -19.70
CA ALA A 183 13.55 4.67 -19.52
C ALA A 183 13.65 3.36 -20.35
N LYS A 184 12.63 3.02 -21.13
CA LYS A 184 12.57 1.88 -22.05
C LYS A 184 12.72 2.33 -23.49
#